data_b4d6011486d5af0cc868e4f03d050d12
#
_entry.id   b4d6011486d5af0cc868e4f03d050d12
#
_cell.length_a   1.000
_cell.length_b   1.000
_cell.length_c   1.000
_cell.angle_alpha   90.00
_cell.angle_beta   90.00
_cell.angle_gamma   90.00
#
_symmetry.space_group_name_H-M   'P 1'
#
loop_
_entity.id
_entity.type
_entity.pdbx_description
1 polymer ?
#
loop_
_entity_poly.entity_id
_entity_poly.type
_entity_poly.pdbx_seq_one_letter_code
_entity_poly.pdbx_strand_id
1 'polypeptide(L)'
;MTVQFPAEQPVLATERLRLRPYRPDDAPLVQKLAGEASIAEMTRTIPHPYPDGAAEAWINSTLEDWNEGIGAAFAVTLRNKDETIGTVGLFNLQGTEAEIGYWIGLPYHGQGFCTEAVEAVVGFGIYELGITRFHAKHLKRNPASGQVLRNAGFSKCGKGTMIWRDGQSEEPVEIYELIIEDEAPPTDD
;
A
#
# COMPACT_ATOMS: atom_id res chain seq x y z
N MET A 1 -12.26 14.97 -12.03
CA MET A 1 -11.75 15.85 -10.95
C MET A 1 -10.32 15.44 -10.68
N THR A 2 -9.44 16.39 -10.42
CA THR A 2 -8.05 16.07 -10.04
C THR A 2 -8.02 15.92 -8.53
N VAL A 3 -7.44 14.84 -8.02
CA VAL A 3 -7.25 14.61 -6.59
C VAL A 3 -6.36 15.74 -6.04
N GLN A 4 -6.78 16.34 -4.94
CA GLN A 4 -6.02 17.40 -4.29
C GLN A 4 -5.39 16.86 -3.02
N PHE A 5 -4.06 16.79 -3.01
CA PHE A 5 -3.31 16.37 -1.83
C PHE A 5 -3.24 17.49 -0.80
N PRO A 6 -3.36 17.19 0.51
CA PRO A 6 -3.00 18.14 1.56
C PRO A 6 -1.56 18.62 1.41
N ALA A 7 -1.26 19.85 1.84
CA ALA A 7 0.08 20.42 1.76
C ALA A 7 1.15 19.58 2.50
N GLU A 8 0.75 18.93 3.59
CA GLU A 8 1.59 18.01 4.34
C GLU A 8 0.93 16.64 4.41
N GLN A 9 1.72 15.59 4.26
CA GLN A 9 1.25 14.22 4.41
C GLN A 9 0.83 13.98 5.87
N PRO A 10 -0.43 13.57 6.13
CA PRO A 10 -0.93 13.42 7.50
C PRO A 10 -0.34 12.16 8.18
N VAL A 11 -0.51 12.13 9.49
CA VAL A 11 -0.29 10.92 10.29
C VAL A 11 -1.66 10.27 10.55
N LEU A 12 -1.81 9.01 10.14
CA LEU A 12 -3.01 8.23 10.39
C LEU A 12 -2.81 7.39 11.64
N ALA A 13 -3.71 7.49 12.60
CA ALA A 13 -3.65 6.71 13.84
C ALA A 13 -4.79 5.69 13.88
N THR A 14 -4.45 4.45 14.21
CA THR A 14 -5.39 3.36 14.42
C THR A 14 -5.34 2.89 15.88
N GLU A 15 -5.98 1.78 16.21
CA GLU A 15 -5.90 1.20 17.56
C GLU A 15 -4.47 0.81 17.95
N ARG A 16 -3.73 0.15 17.03
CA ARG A 16 -2.41 -0.44 17.31
C ARG A 16 -1.28 0.19 16.51
N LEU A 17 -1.59 0.95 15.45
CA LEU A 17 -0.64 1.46 14.49
C LEU A 17 -0.63 3.00 14.45
N ARG A 18 0.49 3.51 13.96
CA ARG A 18 0.67 4.88 13.51
C ARG A 18 1.31 4.82 12.12
N LEU A 19 0.60 5.33 11.13
CA LEU A 19 1.06 5.44 9.76
C LEU A 19 1.49 6.89 9.53
N ARG A 20 2.74 7.09 9.16
CA ARG A 20 3.33 8.43 9.00
C ARG A 20 4.13 8.55 7.71
N PRO A 21 4.45 9.78 7.27
CA PRO A 21 5.43 9.97 6.21
C PRO A 21 6.74 9.24 6.53
N TYR A 22 7.41 8.77 5.50
CA TYR A 22 8.76 8.23 5.63
C TYR A 22 9.75 9.29 6.05
N ARG A 23 10.81 8.87 6.74
CA ARG A 23 11.97 9.67 7.14
C ARG A 23 13.24 9.00 6.62
N PRO A 24 14.31 9.75 6.35
CA PRO A 24 15.58 9.16 5.94
C PRO A 24 16.10 8.07 6.92
N ASP A 25 15.87 8.25 8.22
CA ASP A 25 16.26 7.31 9.27
C ASP A 25 15.51 5.96 9.24
N ASP A 26 14.43 5.84 8.44
CA ASP A 26 13.73 4.57 8.24
C ASP A 26 14.48 3.62 7.28
N ALA A 27 15.38 4.14 6.45
CA ALA A 27 16.04 3.38 5.41
C ALA A 27 16.73 2.08 5.87
N PRO A 28 17.46 2.04 7.00
CA PRO A 28 18.08 0.80 7.47
C PRO A 28 17.04 -0.29 7.82
N LEU A 29 15.88 0.09 8.39
CA LEU A 29 14.81 -0.86 8.70
C LEU A 29 14.08 -1.31 7.44
N VAL A 30 13.83 -0.41 6.50
CA VAL A 30 13.26 -0.75 5.19
C VAL A 30 14.15 -1.76 4.47
N GLN A 31 15.46 -1.48 4.35
CA GLN A 31 16.43 -2.39 3.73
C GLN A 31 16.43 -3.77 4.41
N LYS A 32 16.45 -3.78 5.73
CA LYS A 32 16.47 -5.03 6.52
C LYS A 32 15.20 -5.85 6.33
N LEU A 33 14.02 -5.23 6.48
CA LEU A 33 12.75 -5.95 6.50
C LEU A 33 12.24 -6.28 5.08
N ALA A 34 12.31 -5.32 4.16
CA ALA A 34 11.91 -5.53 2.77
C ALA A 34 12.91 -6.41 2.00
N GLY A 35 14.19 -6.38 2.40
CA GLY A 35 15.26 -7.19 1.81
C GLY A 35 15.19 -8.69 2.09
N GLU A 36 14.31 -9.12 3.00
CA GLU A 36 14.06 -10.55 3.22
C GLU A 36 13.55 -11.22 1.94
N ALA A 37 14.18 -12.34 1.55
CA ALA A 37 13.87 -13.04 0.30
C ALA A 37 12.37 -13.33 0.15
N SER A 38 11.72 -13.79 1.21
CA SER A 38 10.30 -14.13 1.24
C SER A 38 9.37 -12.92 1.05
N ILE A 39 9.78 -11.70 1.41
CA ILE A 39 9.07 -10.46 1.10
C ILE A 39 9.29 -10.10 -0.36
N ALA A 40 10.55 -10.09 -0.79
CA ALA A 40 10.91 -9.77 -2.16
C ALA A 40 10.26 -10.71 -3.18
N GLU A 41 10.20 -12.02 -2.93
CA GLU A 41 9.55 -13.01 -3.80
C GLU A 41 8.04 -12.81 -3.95
N MET A 42 7.40 -12.13 -3.02
CA MET A 42 5.96 -11.85 -3.04
C MET A 42 5.60 -10.45 -3.56
N THR A 43 6.60 -9.66 -3.94
CA THR A 43 6.44 -8.30 -4.46
C THR A 43 7.18 -8.13 -5.79
N ARG A 44 6.64 -7.31 -6.70
CA ARG A 44 7.26 -7.08 -8.00
C ARG A 44 8.44 -6.12 -7.95
N THR A 45 8.38 -5.12 -7.10
CA THR A 45 9.28 -3.96 -7.13
C THR A 45 10.41 -4.01 -6.11
N ILE A 46 10.28 -4.83 -5.07
CA ILE A 46 11.32 -4.99 -4.05
C ILE A 46 12.42 -5.89 -4.56
N PRO A 47 13.66 -5.41 -4.75
CA PRO A 47 14.77 -6.22 -5.25
C PRO A 47 15.27 -7.22 -4.21
N HIS A 48 15.89 -8.29 -4.68
CA HIS A 48 16.65 -9.20 -3.82
C HIS A 48 17.89 -9.73 -4.57
N PRO A 49 19.10 -9.65 -4.02
CA PRO A 49 19.45 -8.91 -2.79
C PRO A 49 19.05 -7.44 -2.83
N TYR A 50 18.76 -6.86 -1.67
CA TYR A 50 18.37 -5.45 -1.57
C TYR A 50 19.64 -4.59 -1.69
N PRO A 51 19.78 -3.74 -2.72
CA PRO A 51 21.01 -2.97 -2.92
C PRO A 51 21.20 -1.89 -1.86
N ASP A 52 22.46 -1.61 -1.53
CA ASP A 52 22.79 -0.47 -0.67
C ASP A 52 22.34 0.85 -1.34
N GLY A 53 21.77 1.75 -0.55
CA GLY A 53 21.24 3.04 -1.01
C GLY A 53 19.86 2.96 -1.68
N ALA A 54 19.33 1.76 -1.98
CA ALA A 54 18.04 1.63 -2.64
C ALA A 54 16.85 2.00 -1.72
N ALA A 55 16.99 1.80 -0.40
CA ALA A 55 15.96 2.20 0.56
C ALA A 55 15.86 3.72 0.66
N GLU A 56 17.00 4.41 0.72
CA GLU A 56 17.07 5.87 0.73
C GLU A 56 16.49 6.47 -0.55
N ALA A 57 16.88 5.92 -1.70
CA ALA A 57 16.37 6.36 -3.00
C ALA A 57 14.84 6.17 -3.09
N TRP A 58 14.33 5.03 -2.64
CA TRP A 58 12.89 4.77 -2.63
C TRP A 58 12.13 5.69 -1.66
N ILE A 59 12.66 5.91 -0.45
CA ILE A 59 12.06 6.86 0.51
C ILE A 59 11.97 8.25 -0.10
N ASN A 60 13.04 8.73 -0.75
CA ASN A 60 13.03 10.03 -1.41
C ASN A 60 11.96 10.09 -2.52
N SER A 61 11.82 9.03 -3.33
CA SER A 61 10.79 8.99 -4.36
C SER A 61 9.38 9.03 -3.78
N THR A 62 9.12 8.45 -2.60
CA THR A 62 7.79 8.53 -1.97
C THR A 62 7.44 9.95 -1.53
N LEU A 63 8.42 10.76 -1.14
CA LEU A 63 8.23 12.17 -0.80
C LEU A 63 7.98 13.01 -2.06
N GLU A 64 8.67 12.70 -3.15
CA GLU A 64 8.45 13.32 -4.46
C GLU A 64 7.04 12.99 -4.98
N ASP A 65 6.63 11.71 -4.95
CA ASP A 65 5.30 11.26 -5.36
C ASP A 65 4.18 11.99 -4.60
N TRP A 66 4.36 12.22 -3.29
CA TRP A 66 3.43 12.99 -2.48
C TRP A 66 3.33 14.44 -2.96
N ASN A 67 4.47 15.11 -3.15
CA ASN A 67 4.53 16.51 -3.59
C ASN A 67 3.96 16.70 -4.99
N GLU A 68 4.07 15.70 -5.85
CA GLU A 68 3.51 15.69 -7.21
C GLU A 68 2.04 15.26 -7.24
N GLY A 69 1.50 14.75 -6.13
CA GLY A 69 0.11 14.28 -6.04
C GLY A 69 -0.17 12.99 -6.81
N ILE A 70 0.85 12.14 -6.98
CA ILE A 70 0.76 10.89 -7.76
C ILE A 70 0.84 9.63 -6.91
N GLY A 71 1.22 9.77 -5.61
CA GLY A 71 1.31 8.66 -4.68
C GLY A 71 1.32 9.09 -3.22
N ALA A 72 0.91 8.19 -2.33
CA ALA A 72 0.87 8.39 -0.89
C ALA A 72 1.35 7.13 -0.16
N ALA A 73 2.66 7.00 0.06
CA ALA A 73 3.23 5.88 0.81
C ALA A 73 3.42 6.25 2.29
N PHE A 74 2.99 5.36 3.18
CA PHE A 74 3.11 5.53 4.64
C PHE A 74 4.03 4.47 5.23
N ALA A 75 4.95 4.90 6.11
CA ALA A 75 5.65 4.03 7.03
C ALA A 75 4.66 3.54 8.09
N VAL A 76 4.44 2.23 8.15
CA VAL A 76 3.62 1.60 9.18
C VAL A 76 4.48 1.39 10.41
N THR A 77 4.09 1.96 11.55
CA THR A 77 4.79 1.79 12.84
C THR A 77 3.81 1.30 13.91
N LEU A 78 4.33 0.64 14.94
CA LEU A 78 3.52 0.34 16.12
C LEU A 78 3.25 1.64 16.90
N ARG A 79 2.04 1.77 17.46
CA ARG A 79 1.62 3.01 18.14
C ARG A 79 2.53 3.42 19.30
N ASN A 80 3.16 2.46 19.96
CA ASN A 80 4.07 2.67 21.09
C ASN A 80 5.56 2.69 20.71
N LYS A 81 5.86 2.51 19.41
CA LYS A 81 7.23 2.51 18.86
C LYS A 81 7.22 3.25 17.54
N ASP A 82 8.22 4.08 17.28
CA ASP A 82 8.32 4.84 16.02
C ASP A 82 9.16 4.13 14.94
N GLU A 83 9.43 2.85 15.14
CA GLU A 83 10.17 1.99 14.21
C GLU A 83 9.25 1.48 13.12
N THR A 84 9.67 1.62 11.86
CA THR A 84 8.95 1.11 10.70
C THR A 84 8.90 -0.41 10.71
N ILE A 85 7.69 -0.96 10.56
CA ILE A 85 7.44 -2.41 10.45
C ILE A 85 6.97 -2.83 9.05
N GLY A 86 6.70 -1.87 8.17
CA GLY A 86 6.20 -2.11 6.81
C GLY A 86 5.76 -0.83 6.11
N THR A 87 5.10 -1.03 4.99
CA THR A 87 4.56 0.03 4.12
C THR A 87 3.12 -0.28 3.75
N VAL A 88 2.28 0.74 3.68
CA VAL A 88 1.02 0.73 2.93
C VAL A 88 0.93 2.05 2.17
N GLY A 89 0.46 2.03 0.92
CA GLY A 89 0.34 3.26 0.14
C GLY A 89 -0.65 3.17 -1.01
N LEU A 90 -1.00 4.34 -1.52
CA LEU A 90 -1.76 4.55 -2.74
C LEU A 90 -0.79 4.93 -3.86
N PHE A 91 -0.91 4.27 -4.98
CA PHE A 91 -0.02 4.41 -6.13
C PHE A 91 -0.85 4.53 -7.41
N ASN A 92 -0.22 4.95 -8.50
CA ASN A 92 -0.86 5.01 -9.81
C ASN A 92 -2.21 5.75 -9.80
N LEU A 93 -2.26 6.89 -9.10
CA LEU A 93 -3.48 7.68 -9.00
C LEU A 93 -3.91 8.21 -10.37
N GLN A 94 -5.15 7.95 -10.75
CA GLN A 94 -5.74 8.42 -12.01
C GLN A 94 -7.18 8.89 -11.74
N GLY A 95 -7.39 10.19 -11.74
CA GLY A 95 -8.70 10.75 -11.39
C GLY A 95 -9.09 10.36 -9.96
N THR A 96 -10.18 9.62 -9.79
CA THR A 96 -10.65 9.10 -8.49
C THR A 96 -10.30 7.62 -8.26
N GLU A 97 -9.32 7.10 -8.98
CA GLU A 97 -8.88 5.70 -8.87
C GLU A 97 -7.44 5.62 -8.35
N ALA A 98 -7.12 4.62 -7.53
CA ALA A 98 -5.77 4.35 -7.04
C ALA A 98 -5.50 2.85 -6.91
N GLU A 99 -4.24 2.45 -7.10
CA GLU A 99 -3.77 1.12 -6.75
C GLU A 99 -3.27 1.12 -5.30
N ILE A 100 -3.73 0.17 -4.47
CA ILE A 100 -3.19 -0.01 -3.13
C ILE A 100 -2.09 -1.07 -3.14
N GLY A 101 -0.98 -0.76 -2.48
CA GLY A 101 0.15 -1.66 -2.33
C GLY A 101 0.65 -1.68 -0.89
N TYR A 102 1.17 -2.84 -0.45
CA TYR A 102 1.65 -3.01 0.92
C TYR A 102 2.65 -4.15 1.07
N TRP A 103 3.44 -4.06 2.10
CA TRP A 103 4.21 -5.15 2.68
C TRP A 103 4.40 -4.92 4.19
N ILE A 104 4.53 -5.99 4.95
CA ILE A 104 4.85 -5.96 6.39
C ILE A 104 6.02 -6.92 6.61
N GLY A 105 6.98 -6.53 7.46
CA GLY A 105 8.12 -7.37 7.82
C GLY A 105 7.71 -8.67 8.50
N LEU A 106 8.44 -9.76 8.22
CA LEU A 106 8.12 -11.11 8.70
C LEU A 106 7.81 -11.23 10.21
N PRO A 107 8.55 -10.56 11.11
CA PRO A 107 8.26 -10.65 12.55
C PRO A 107 6.86 -10.17 12.95
N TYR A 108 6.18 -9.44 12.07
CA TYR A 108 4.88 -8.82 12.30
C TYR A 108 3.73 -9.48 11.53
N HIS A 109 4.00 -10.59 10.81
CA HIS A 109 2.98 -11.35 10.10
C HIS A 109 1.99 -12.04 11.04
N GLY A 110 0.78 -12.31 10.53
CA GLY A 110 -0.24 -13.06 11.26
C GLY A 110 -0.93 -12.31 12.41
N GLN A 111 -0.61 -11.03 12.61
CA GLN A 111 -1.13 -10.22 13.73
C GLN A 111 -2.23 -9.23 13.31
N GLY A 112 -2.64 -9.23 12.04
CA GLY A 112 -3.68 -8.34 11.51
C GLY A 112 -3.20 -6.92 11.20
N PHE A 113 -1.93 -6.58 11.44
CA PHE A 113 -1.41 -5.22 11.21
C PHE A 113 -1.55 -4.76 9.76
N CYS A 114 -1.34 -5.65 8.79
CA CYS A 114 -1.47 -5.30 7.38
C CYS A 114 -2.91 -4.88 7.02
N THR A 115 -3.92 -5.63 7.47
CA THR A 115 -5.33 -5.30 7.27
C THR A 115 -5.68 -3.95 7.89
N GLU A 116 -5.31 -3.74 9.16
CA GLU A 116 -5.56 -2.50 9.89
C GLU A 116 -4.92 -1.28 9.19
N ALA A 117 -3.70 -1.45 8.66
CA ALA A 117 -3.01 -0.40 7.92
C ALA A 117 -3.67 -0.11 6.56
N VAL A 118 -4.10 -1.16 5.83
CA VAL A 118 -4.82 -1.02 4.55
C VAL A 118 -6.14 -0.28 4.76
N GLU A 119 -6.93 -0.65 5.76
CA GLU A 119 -8.19 0.03 6.10
C GLU A 119 -7.97 1.51 6.40
N ALA A 120 -6.93 1.87 7.14
CA ALA A 120 -6.61 3.26 7.45
C ALA A 120 -6.24 4.07 6.19
N VAL A 121 -5.45 3.50 5.28
CA VAL A 121 -5.05 4.19 4.04
C VAL A 121 -6.21 4.26 3.04
N VAL A 122 -7.07 3.24 2.98
CA VAL A 122 -8.33 3.30 2.20
C VAL A 122 -9.23 4.41 2.72
N GLY A 123 -9.43 4.50 4.05
CA GLY A 123 -10.20 5.58 4.67
C GLY A 123 -9.64 6.96 4.34
N PHE A 124 -8.33 7.15 4.43
CA PHE A 124 -7.66 8.37 4.00
C PHE A 124 -7.94 8.69 2.52
N GLY A 125 -7.82 7.69 1.63
CA GLY A 125 -8.10 7.85 0.21
C GLY A 125 -9.53 8.30 -0.06
N ILE A 126 -10.51 7.74 0.65
CA ILE A 126 -11.94 8.09 0.50
C ILE A 126 -12.19 9.51 1.01
N TYR A 127 -11.84 9.79 2.26
CA TYR A 127 -12.30 11.00 2.95
C TYR A 127 -11.47 12.24 2.65
N GLU A 128 -10.15 12.08 2.42
CA GLU A 128 -9.25 13.21 2.19
C GLU A 128 -8.92 13.42 0.71
N LEU A 129 -8.86 12.34 -0.08
CA LEU A 129 -8.49 12.43 -1.48
C LEU A 129 -9.68 12.25 -2.44
N GLY A 130 -10.86 11.85 -1.96
CA GLY A 130 -12.05 11.63 -2.79
C GLY A 130 -11.90 10.44 -3.77
N ILE A 131 -11.10 9.43 -3.40
CA ILE A 131 -10.94 8.23 -4.20
C ILE A 131 -12.19 7.36 -4.05
N THR A 132 -12.78 6.96 -5.19
CA THR A 132 -14.00 6.16 -5.24
C THR A 132 -13.75 4.73 -5.71
N ARG A 133 -12.56 4.44 -6.28
CA ARG A 133 -12.20 3.10 -6.72
C ARG A 133 -10.75 2.77 -6.37
N PHE A 134 -10.59 1.66 -5.66
CA PHE A 134 -9.28 1.12 -5.32
C PHE A 134 -9.05 -0.19 -6.05
N HIS A 135 -7.88 -0.34 -6.65
CA HIS A 135 -7.44 -1.56 -7.30
C HIS A 135 -6.31 -2.21 -6.50
N ALA A 136 -6.30 -3.52 -6.50
CA ALA A 136 -5.21 -4.28 -5.92
C ALA A 136 -4.96 -5.57 -6.72
N LYS A 137 -3.74 -6.03 -6.72
CA LYS A 137 -3.40 -7.34 -7.27
C LYS A 137 -2.34 -8.01 -6.41
N HIS A 138 -2.42 -9.33 -6.31
CA HIS A 138 -1.39 -10.12 -5.66
C HIS A 138 -1.04 -11.34 -6.49
N LEU A 139 0.17 -11.85 -6.31
CA LEU A 139 0.60 -13.11 -6.92
C LEU A 139 -0.31 -14.24 -6.44
N LYS A 140 -0.75 -15.11 -7.34
CA LYS A 140 -1.60 -16.27 -7.00
C LYS A 140 -0.97 -17.13 -5.89
N ARG A 141 0.38 -17.21 -5.85
CA ARG A 141 1.13 -17.92 -4.82
C ARG A 141 1.20 -17.22 -3.46
N ASN A 142 0.62 -15.98 -3.34
CA ASN A 142 0.54 -15.22 -2.10
C ASN A 142 -0.91 -15.08 -1.58
N PRO A 143 -1.55 -16.18 -1.14
CA PRO A 143 -2.95 -16.14 -0.68
C PRO A 143 -3.15 -15.27 0.57
N ALA A 144 -2.09 -15.03 1.36
CA ALA A 144 -2.13 -14.16 2.53
C ALA A 144 -2.46 -12.71 2.15
N SER A 145 -1.88 -12.20 1.06
CA SER A 145 -2.21 -10.87 0.53
C SER A 145 -3.68 -10.78 0.12
N GLY A 146 -4.21 -11.81 -0.56
CA GLY A 146 -5.63 -11.88 -0.89
C GLY A 146 -6.56 -11.91 0.34
N GLN A 147 -6.11 -12.51 1.45
CA GLN A 147 -6.87 -12.47 2.70
C GLN A 147 -6.90 -11.07 3.30
N VAL A 148 -5.78 -10.33 3.27
CA VAL A 148 -5.73 -8.91 3.70
C VAL A 148 -6.75 -8.08 2.91
N LEU A 149 -6.77 -8.22 1.59
CA LEU A 149 -7.70 -7.48 0.72
C LEU A 149 -9.15 -7.80 1.06
N ARG A 150 -9.52 -9.07 1.18
CA ARG A 150 -10.90 -9.46 1.55
C ARG A 150 -11.31 -8.91 2.91
N ASN A 151 -10.43 -8.98 3.90
CA ASN A 151 -10.71 -8.44 5.23
C ASN A 151 -10.89 -6.92 5.22
N ALA A 152 -10.18 -6.21 4.33
CA ALA A 152 -10.31 -4.76 4.13
C ALA A 152 -11.45 -4.38 3.16
N GLY A 153 -12.37 -5.30 2.84
CA GLY A 153 -13.57 -5.03 2.07
C GLY A 153 -13.43 -5.14 0.55
N PHE A 154 -12.27 -5.52 0.03
CA PHE A 154 -12.09 -5.70 -1.41
C PHE A 154 -12.75 -6.98 -1.91
N SER A 155 -13.35 -6.90 -3.08
CA SER A 155 -13.94 -8.01 -3.82
C SER A 155 -13.00 -8.47 -4.94
N LYS A 156 -12.86 -9.79 -5.10
CA LYS A 156 -12.10 -10.34 -6.23
C LYS A 156 -12.88 -10.14 -7.51
N CYS A 157 -12.32 -9.42 -8.47
CA CYS A 157 -12.96 -9.11 -9.74
C CYS A 157 -12.34 -9.83 -10.95
N GLY A 158 -11.15 -10.46 -10.79
CA GLY A 158 -10.51 -11.10 -11.92
C GLY A 158 -9.27 -11.93 -11.60
N LYS A 159 -8.67 -12.42 -12.69
CA LYS A 159 -7.36 -13.07 -12.74
C LYS A 159 -6.61 -12.54 -13.95
N GLY A 160 -5.28 -12.53 -13.89
CA GLY A 160 -4.44 -12.08 -14.98
C GLY A 160 -3.02 -12.61 -14.83
N THR A 161 -2.12 -12.03 -15.60
CA THR A 161 -0.68 -12.21 -15.46
C THR A 161 -0.01 -10.85 -15.29
N MET A 162 1.17 -10.84 -14.70
CA MET A 162 2.04 -9.65 -14.69
C MET A 162 3.43 -10.06 -15.16
N ILE A 163 4.07 -9.18 -15.92
CA ILE A 163 5.49 -9.35 -16.27
C ILE A 163 6.31 -9.25 -14.99
N TRP A 164 7.11 -10.28 -14.74
CA TRP A 164 7.96 -10.34 -13.57
C TRP A 164 9.21 -9.47 -13.72
N ARG A 165 10.04 -9.42 -12.69
CA ARG A 165 11.23 -8.56 -12.61
C ARG A 165 12.27 -8.80 -13.70
N ASP A 166 12.34 -10.00 -14.23
CA ASP A 166 13.24 -10.36 -15.34
C ASP A 166 12.80 -9.77 -16.69
N GLY A 167 11.62 -9.13 -16.74
CA GLY A 167 11.06 -8.54 -17.94
C GLY A 167 10.55 -9.56 -18.98
N GLN A 168 10.56 -10.84 -18.68
CA GLN A 168 10.25 -11.94 -19.61
C GLN A 168 9.22 -12.93 -19.06
N SER A 169 9.39 -13.37 -17.80
CA SER A 169 8.46 -14.33 -17.21
C SER A 169 7.15 -13.66 -16.80
N GLU A 170 6.07 -14.43 -16.93
CA GLU A 170 4.74 -14.02 -16.50
C GLU A 170 4.35 -14.74 -15.21
N GLU A 171 3.90 -13.98 -14.23
CA GLU A 171 3.39 -14.49 -12.97
C GLU A 171 1.87 -14.35 -12.89
N PRO A 172 1.14 -15.42 -12.55
CA PRO A 172 -0.30 -15.36 -12.39
C PRO A 172 -0.67 -14.50 -11.17
N VAL A 173 -1.65 -13.61 -11.36
CA VAL A 173 -2.18 -12.73 -10.33
C VAL A 173 -3.69 -12.89 -10.15
N GLU A 174 -4.15 -12.56 -8.97
CA GLU A 174 -5.55 -12.32 -8.64
C GLU A 174 -5.78 -10.82 -8.50
N ILE A 175 -6.88 -10.33 -9.08
CA ILE A 175 -7.22 -8.91 -9.17
C ILE A 175 -8.41 -8.65 -8.26
N TYR A 176 -8.30 -7.57 -7.49
CA TYR A 176 -9.30 -7.13 -6.51
C TYR A 176 -9.64 -5.67 -6.74
N GLU A 177 -10.85 -5.30 -6.39
CA GLU A 177 -11.32 -3.91 -6.37
C GLU A 177 -12.16 -3.63 -5.14
N LEU A 178 -12.16 -2.37 -4.72
CA LEU A 178 -13.10 -1.79 -3.77
C LEU A 178 -13.71 -0.55 -4.44
N ILE A 179 -15.01 -0.55 -4.61
CA ILE A 179 -15.78 0.55 -5.20
C ILE A 179 -16.60 1.18 -4.08
N ILE A 180 -16.48 2.49 -3.95
CA ILE A 180 -17.30 3.30 -3.04
C ILE A 180 -18.45 3.83 -3.87
N GLU A 181 -19.64 3.31 -3.62
CA GLU A 181 -20.87 3.82 -4.24
C GLU A 181 -21.25 5.13 -3.55
N ASP A 182 -21.52 6.18 -4.34
CA ASP A 182 -22.18 7.36 -3.80
C ASP A 182 -23.57 6.90 -3.33
N GLU A 183 -23.86 7.02 -2.04
CA GLU A 183 -25.24 6.88 -1.57
C GLU A 183 -26.09 7.92 -2.30
N ALA A 184 -26.91 7.46 -3.25
CA ALA A 184 -27.90 8.33 -3.85
C ALA A 184 -28.77 8.93 -2.73
N PRO A 185 -29.02 10.24 -2.73
CA PRO A 185 -29.89 10.84 -1.71
C PRO A 185 -31.23 10.11 -1.70
N PRO A 186 -31.82 9.88 -0.51
CA PRO A 186 -33.11 9.22 -0.44
C PRO A 186 -34.09 9.97 -1.36
N THR A 187 -34.70 9.24 -2.26
CA THR A 187 -35.82 9.78 -3.07
C THR A 187 -36.98 10.01 -2.12
N ASP A 188 -37.23 11.27 -1.80
CA ASP A 188 -38.46 11.66 -1.13
C ASP A 188 -39.64 11.29 -2.03
N ASP A 189 -40.36 10.22 -1.67
CA ASP A 189 -41.71 9.90 -2.19
C ASP A 189 -42.80 10.64 -1.40
#